data_3e15a917bb371b0b0ea4980679367e9e
#
_entry.id   3e15a917bb371b0b0ea4980679367e9e
#
_cell.length_a   1.000
_cell.length_b   1.000
_cell.length_c   1.000
_cell.angle_alpha   90.00
_cell.angle_beta   90.00
_cell.angle_gamma   90.00
#
_symmetry.space_group_name_H-M   'P 1'
#
loop_
_entity.id
_entity.type
_entity.pdbx_description
1 polymer ?
#
loop_
_entity_poly.entity_id
_entity_poly.type
_entity_poly.pdbx_seq_one_letter_code
_entity_poly.pdbx_strand_id
1 'polypeptide(L)'
;MIFLFIIMLMFFALKLERAATQGLNLVTSLTTTEAVRANILSDLQSDMARQGIQVLTNPQQGVLSLSENILFDKGKAELSRRGEEAIAVLAQSLYRNLVCYTVPGDGLPPKDCPTTSHSIEAVLIEGHTDSDGGDVANWNLSVKRSFNAYQFIMASNPDLPGLTNRNRQAIFSIAGYGKQRPAHPNDIDENKQKNRRVDIRLIMVPPDANDVRTTP
;
A
#
# COMPACT_ATOMS: atom_id res chain seq x y z
N MET A 1 -17.48 -22.74 51.03
CA MET A 1 -17.06 -23.43 49.80
C MET A 1 -17.89 -23.00 48.59
N ILE A 2 -19.21 -23.15 48.56
CA ILE A 2 -20.08 -22.80 47.40
C ILE A 2 -19.95 -21.32 47.00
N PHE A 3 -19.92 -20.41 47.98
CA PHE A 3 -19.83 -18.95 47.69
C PHE A 3 -18.53 -18.55 46.98
N LEU A 4 -17.38 -19.11 47.38
CA LEU A 4 -16.10 -18.88 46.70
C LEU A 4 -16.09 -19.44 45.26
N PHE A 5 -16.74 -20.56 45.04
CA PHE A 5 -16.88 -21.16 43.74
C PHE A 5 -17.74 -20.28 42.79
N ILE A 6 -18.82 -19.70 43.28
CA ILE A 6 -19.68 -18.79 42.56
C ILE A 6 -18.90 -17.50 42.17
N ILE A 7 -18.12 -16.93 43.12
CA ILE A 7 -17.29 -15.74 42.82
C ILE A 7 -16.24 -16.07 41.72
N MET A 8 -15.62 -17.23 41.82
CA MET A 8 -14.64 -17.67 40.83
C MET A 8 -15.28 -17.85 39.42
N LEU A 9 -16.47 -18.45 39.36
CA LEU A 9 -17.21 -18.57 38.08
C LEU A 9 -17.61 -17.22 37.51
N MET A 10 -18.11 -16.29 38.33
CA MET A 10 -18.43 -14.92 37.89
C MET A 10 -17.18 -14.20 37.37
N PHE A 11 -16.05 -14.31 38.08
CA PHE A 11 -14.80 -13.71 37.62
C PHE A 11 -14.32 -14.31 36.30
N PHE A 12 -14.46 -15.61 36.12
CA PHE A 12 -14.12 -16.29 34.87
C PHE A 12 -15.06 -15.88 33.71
N ALA A 13 -16.37 -15.81 34.00
CA ALA A 13 -17.36 -15.34 33.01
C ALA A 13 -17.06 -13.90 32.56
N LEU A 14 -16.78 -12.98 33.48
CA LEU A 14 -16.41 -11.60 33.18
C LEU A 14 -15.11 -11.50 32.34
N LYS A 15 -14.11 -12.36 32.62
CA LYS A 15 -12.89 -12.42 31.79
C LYS A 15 -13.17 -12.94 30.42
N LEU A 16 -14.02 -13.94 30.25
CA LEU A 16 -14.39 -14.50 28.97
C LEU A 16 -15.15 -13.48 28.11
N GLU A 17 -16.11 -12.78 28.71
CA GLU A 17 -16.86 -11.71 28.06
C GLU A 17 -15.96 -10.57 27.57
N ARG A 18 -15.02 -10.11 28.42
CA ARG A 18 -14.02 -9.10 28.01
C ARG A 18 -13.14 -9.58 26.87
N ALA A 19 -12.68 -10.82 26.91
CA ALA A 19 -11.86 -11.38 25.83
C ALA A 19 -12.65 -11.48 24.51
N ALA A 20 -13.91 -11.90 24.57
CA ALA A 20 -14.79 -11.96 23.39
C ALA A 20 -15.04 -10.57 22.80
N THR A 21 -15.33 -9.58 23.65
CA THR A 21 -15.54 -8.19 23.21
C THR A 21 -14.27 -7.59 22.58
N GLN A 22 -13.11 -7.83 23.17
CA GLN A 22 -11.83 -7.39 22.60
C GLN A 22 -11.55 -8.05 21.25
N GLY A 23 -11.84 -9.35 21.12
CA GLY A 23 -11.71 -10.05 19.85
C GLY A 23 -12.61 -9.49 18.75
N LEU A 24 -13.88 -9.23 19.07
CA LEU A 24 -14.83 -8.64 18.13
C LEU A 24 -14.41 -7.23 17.68
N ASN A 25 -13.98 -6.41 18.62
CA ASN A 25 -13.51 -5.05 18.33
C ASN A 25 -12.26 -5.07 17.42
N LEU A 26 -11.31 -5.99 17.67
CA LEU A 26 -10.13 -6.14 16.80
C LEU A 26 -10.52 -6.54 15.37
N VAL A 27 -11.43 -7.50 15.22
CA VAL A 27 -11.93 -7.91 13.89
C VAL A 27 -12.58 -6.74 13.17
N THR A 28 -13.42 -5.96 13.86
CA THR A 28 -14.06 -4.76 13.27
C THR A 28 -13.01 -3.73 12.84
N SER A 29 -12.01 -3.48 13.66
CA SER A 29 -10.94 -2.52 13.33
C SER A 29 -10.06 -2.97 12.18
N LEU A 30 -9.77 -4.27 12.06
CA LEU A 30 -9.06 -4.83 10.90
C LEU A 30 -9.87 -4.65 9.62
N THR A 31 -11.17 -4.98 9.63
CA THR A 31 -12.03 -4.83 8.45
C THR A 31 -12.18 -3.38 8.01
N THR A 32 -12.24 -2.44 8.96
CA THR A 32 -12.27 -0.99 8.64
C THR A 32 -10.94 -0.50 8.06
N THR A 33 -9.80 -0.96 8.55
CA THR A 33 -8.48 -0.62 8.01
C THR A 33 -8.32 -1.13 6.57
N GLU A 34 -8.77 -2.36 6.29
CA GLU A 34 -8.78 -2.90 4.93
C GLU A 34 -9.70 -2.13 4.00
N ALA A 35 -10.88 -1.71 4.48
CA ALA A 35 -11.80 -0.89 3.71
C ALA A 35 -11.21 0.49 3.38
N VAL A 36 -10.54 1.14 4.33
CA VAL A 36 -9.84 2.42 4.09
C VAL A 36 -8.75 2.24 3.02
N ARG A 37 -7.93 1.20 3.12
CA ARG A 37 -6.91 0.89 2.11
C ARG A 37 -7.52 0.66 0.73
N ALA A 38 -8.63 -0.08 0.66
CA ALA A 38 -9.33 -0.34 -0.59
C ALA A 38 -9.90 0.95 -1.21
N ASN A 39 -10.42 1.87 -0.39
CA ASN A 39 -10.91 3.17 -0.86
C ASN A 39 -9.76 4.02 -1.42
N ILE A 40 -8.61 4.10 -0.73
CA ILE A 40 -7.43 4.80 -1.25
C ILE A 40 -7.02 4.24 -2.62
N LEU A 41 -6.97 2.92 -2.78
CA LEU A 41 -6.64 2.30 -4.06
C LEU A 41 -7.66 2.60 -5.16
N SER A 42 -8.96 2.63 -4.82
CA SER A 42 -10.04 3.00 -5.73
C SER A 42 -9.92 4.46 -6.19
N ASP A 43 -9.59 5.37 -5.27
CA ASP A 43 -9.40 6.78 -5.58
C ASP A 43 -8.17 7.00 -6.47
N LEU A 44 -7.04 6.32 -6.16
CA LEU A 44 -5.85 6.32 -7.01
C LEU A 44 -6.17 5.79 -8.42
N GLN A 45 -6.90 4.67 -8.53
CA GLN A 45 -7.31 4.10 -9.82
C GLN A 45 -8.19 5.07 -10.60
N SER A 46 -9.15 5.71 -9.93
CA SER A 46 -10.05 6.69 -10.53
C SER A 46 -9.31 7.93 -11.03
N ASP A 47 -8.34 8.42 -10.26
CA ASP A 47 -7.48 9.55 -10.65
C ASP A 47 -6.69 9.23 -11.91
N MET A 48 -6.05 8.06 -11.96
CA MET A 48 -5.30 7.59 -13.12
C MET A 48 -6.21 7.43 -14.35
N ALA A 49 -7.39 6.83 -14.17
CA ALA A 49 -8.35 6.61 -15.25
C ALA A 49 -8.87 7.93 -15.86
N ARG A 50 -9.07 8.98 -15.05
CA ARG A 50 -9.45 10.32 -15.55
C ARG A 50 -8.41 10.94 -16.49
N GLN A 51 -7.17 10.51 -16.38
CA GLN A 51 -6.06 10.92 -17.29
C GLN A 51 -5.79 9.90 -18.40
N GLY A 52 -6.70 8.93 -18.59
CA GLY A 52 -6.56 7.91 -19.64
C GLY A 52 -5.49 6.84 -19.34
N ILE A 53 -5.03 6.76 -18.10
CA ILE A 53 -4.01 5.79 -17.66
C ILE A 53 -4.71 4.60 -16.99
N GLN A 54 -4.62 3.43 -17.65
CA GLN A 54 -5.21 2.21 -17.10
C GLN A 54 -4.25 1.54 -16.12
N VAL A 55 -4.72 1.33 -14.90
CA VAL A 55 -4.02 0.62 -13.83
C VAL A 55 -4.90 -0.50 -13.28
N LEU A 56 -4.28 -1.53 -12.74
CA LEU A 56 -4.98 -2.62 -12.07
C LEU A 56 -4.84 -2.45 -10.56
N THR A 57 -5.87 -2.81 -9.81
CA THR A 57 -5.84 -2.81 -8.35
C THR A 57 -6.13 -4.19 -7.80
N ASN A 58 -5.43 -4.54 -6.71
CA ASN A 58 -5.73 -5.70 -5.88
C ASN A 58 -5.93 -5.21 -4.42
N PRO A 59 -7.18 -4.90 -4.01
CA PRO A 59 -7.47 -4.35 -2.70
C PRO A 59 -7.06 -5.28 -1.55
N GLN A 60 -7.18 -6.61 -1.73
CA GLN A 60 -6.82 -7.60 -0.71
C GLN A 60 -5.33 -7.57 -0.40
N GLN A 61 -4.49 -7.32 -1.41
CA GLN A 61 -3.04 -7.21 -1.25
C GLN A 61 -2.57 -5.77 -1.03
N GLY A 62 -3.47 -4.79 -1.15
CA GLY A 62 -3.13 -3.37 -1.02
C GLY A 62 -2.30 -2.84 -2.19
N VAL A 63 -2.51 -3.34 -3.41
CA VAL A 63 -1.64 -3.08 -4.57
C VAL A 63 -2.36 -2.35 -5.68
N LEU A 64 -1.69 -1.34 -6.25
CA LEU A 64 -1.97 -0.74 -7.54
C LEU A 64 -0.83 -1.08 -8.49
N SER A 65 -1.14 -1.66 -9.66
CA SER A 65 -0.17 -2.16 -10.64
C SER A 65 -0.19 -1.33 -11.93
N LEU A 66 1.01 -0.92 -12.36
CA LEU A 66 1.25 -0.26 -13.64
C LEU A 66 2.02 -1.22 -14.56
N SER A 67 1.49 -1.46 -15.76
CA SER A 67 2.14 -2.33 -16.75
C SER A 67 3.43 -1.72 -17.28
N GLU A 68 4.43 -2.56 -17.60
CA GLU A 68 5.66 -2.17 -18.28
C GLU A 68 5.40 -1.30 -19.51
N ASN A 69 4.44 -1.65 -20.34
CA ASN A 69 4.13 -0.93 -21.60
C ASN A 69 3.73 0.54 -21.40
N ILE A 70 3.27 0.91 -20.20
CA ILE A 70 2.94 2.28 -19.84
C ILE A 70 4.22 3.01 -19.47
N LEU A 71 5.08 2.36 -18.69
CA LEU A 71 6.20 2.99 -18.00
C LEU A 71 7.50 2.97 -18.77
N PHE A 72 7.82 1.86 -19.44
CA PHE A 72 9.15 1.61 -20.00
C PHE A 72 9.07 1.11 -21.44
N ASP A 73 10.12 1.37 -22.22
CA ASP A 73 10.36 0.60 -23.43
C ASP A 73 10.76 -0.84 -23.08
N LYS A 74 10.51 -1.78 -24.00
CA LYS A 74 10.79 -3.21 -23.81
C LYS A 74 12.26 -3.43 -23.39
N GLY A 75 12.43 -4.09 -22.25
CA GLY A 75 13.74 -4.43 -21.72
C GLY A 75 14.52 -3.25 -21.10
N LYS A 76 13.99 -2.04 -21.08
CA LYS A 76 14.62 -0.88 -20.47
C LYS A 76 14.16 -0.67 -19.03
N ALA A 77 14.96 0.06 -18.26
CA ALA A 77 14.64 0.50 -16.91
C ALA A 77 14.37 2.00 -16.83
N GLU A 78 14.78 2.75 -17.85
CA GLU A 78 14.52 4.18 -17.97
C GLU A 78 13.04 4.38 -18.37
N LEU A 79 12.38 5.34 -17.71
CA LEU A 79 11.00 5.69 -18.04
C LEU A 79 10.92 6.21 -19.50
N SER A 80 9.91 5.77 -20.22
CA SER A 80 9.54 6.40 -21.49
C SER A 80 8.87 7.74 -21.22
N ARG A 81 8.75 8.62 -22.24
CA ARG A 81 8.01 9.88 -22.09
C ARG A 81 6.58 9.66 -21.57
N ARG A 82 5.88 8.65 -22.08
CA ARG A 82 4.55 8.27 -21.59
C ARG A 82 4.60 7.77 -20.15
N GLY A 83 5.66 7.06 -19.77
CA GLY A 83 5.91 6.61 -18.42
C GLY A 83 6.12 7.77 -17.44
N GLU A 84 6.88 8.78 -17.84
CA GLU A 84 7.08 9.99 -17.05
C GLU A 84 5.76 10.73 -16.81
N GLU A 85 4.95 10.91 -17.86
CA GLU A 85 3.62 11.53 -17.76
C GLU A 85 2.72 10.72 -16.80
N ALA A 86 2.71 9.39 -16.91
CA ALA A 86 1.93 8.52 -16.04
C ALA A 86 2.38 8.59 -14.57
N ILE A 87 3.69 8.57 -14.33
CA ILE A 87 4.24 8.68 -12.97
C ILE A 87 4.01 10.07 -12.37
N ALA A 88 4.06 11.14 -13.15
CA ALA A 88 3.73 12.48 -12.66
C ALA A 88 2.28 12.58 -12.18
N VAL A 89 1.33 12.00 -12.92
CA VAL A 89 -0.08 11.89 -12.48
C VAL A 89 -0.19 11.06 -11.21
N LEU A 90 0.49 9.92 -11.16
CA LEU A 90 0.50 9.05 -9.97
C LEU A 90 1.05 9.79 -8.74
N ALA A 91 2.14 10.54 -8.88
CA ALA A 91 2.75 11.29 -7.77
C ALA A 91 1.78 12.31 -7.17
N GLN A 92 1.06 13.07 -8.01
CA GLN A 92 0.04 14.01 -7.54
C GLN A 92 -1.12 13.28 -6.84
N SER A 93 -1.55 12.16 -7.40
CA SER A 93 -2.62 11.35 -6.83
C SER A 93 -2.21 10.72 -5.50
N LEU A 94 -0.99 10.19 -5.39
CA LEU A 94 -0.44 9.66 -4.15
C LEU A 94 -0.46 10.72 -3.03
N TYR A 95 0.04 11.92 -3.30
CA TYR A 95 0.03 12.97 -2.29
C TYR A 95 -1.39 13.26 -1.79
N ARG A 96 -2.34 13.53 -2.71
CA ARG A 96 -3.72 13.85 -2.35
C ARG A 96 -4.40 12.77 -1.49
N ASN A 97 -4.16 11.51 -1.84
CA ASN A 97 -4.84 10.39 -1.21
C ASN A 97 -4.13 9.87 0.06
N LEU A 98 -2.83 10.17 0.24
CA LEU A 98 -2.06 9.65 1.37
C LEU A 98 -1.84 10.69 2.48
N VAL A 99 -1.85 11.99 2.17
CA VAL A 99 -1.49 13.04 3.14
C VAL A 99 -2.34 13.00 4.40
N CYS A 100 -3.61 12.61 4.30
CA CYS A 100 -4.51 12.49 5.44
C CYS A 100 -4.26 11.24 6.31
N TYR A 101 -3.49 10.29 5.82
CA TYR A 101 -3.17 9.03 6.51
C TYR A 101 -1.69 8.94 6.90
N THR A 102 -0.99 10.05 6.83
CA THR A 102 0.45 10.17 7.13
C THR A 102 0.68 11.34 8.08
N VAL A 103 1.90 11.48 8.57
CA VAL A 103 2.31 12.67 9.30
C VAL A 103 3.13 13.54 8.35
N PRO A 104 2.61 14.70 7.90
CA PRO A 104 3.36 15.62 7.03
C PRO A 104 4.60 16.19 7.70
N GLY A 105 5.55 16.66 6.91
CA GLY A 105 6.82 17.19 7.42
C GLY A 105 6.69 18.40 8.35
N ASP A 106 5.67 19.25 8.14
CA ASP A 106 5.30 20.37 9.00
C ASP A 106 4.50 19.94 10.24
N GLY A 107 4.11 18.67 10.32
CA GLY A 107 3.43 18.06 11.46
C GLY A 107 1.93 18.24 11.51
N LEU A 108 1.33 18.99 10.58
CA LEU A 108 -0.10 19.25 10.54
C LEU A 108 -0.73 18.70 9.26
N PRO A 109 -1.72 17.80 9.36
CA PRO A 109 -2.48 17.36 8.20
C PRO A 109 -3.31 18.53 7.62
N PRO A 110 -3.65 18.48 6.32
CA PRO A 110 -4.59 19.44 5.73
C PRO A 110 -5.89 19.55 6.54
N LYS A 111 -6.48 20.74 6.56
CA LYS A 111 -7.70 21.02 7.36
C LYS A 111 -8.91 20.18 6.95
N ASP A 112 -8.94 19.74 5.70
CA ASP A 112 -10.04 18.97 5.12
C ASP A 112 -9.88 17.45 5.29
N CYS A 113 -8.84 17.01 6.01
CA CYS A 113 -8.64 15.59 6.30
C CYS A 113 -9.71 15.05 7.25
N PRO A 114 -10.28 13.88 6.98
CA PRO A 114 -11.19 13.22 7.89
C PRO A 114 -10.47 12.87 9.20
N THR A 115 -11.19 12.98 10.31
CA THR A 115 -10.69 12.45 11.59
C THR A 115 -10.65 10.94 11.50
N THR A 116 -9.45 10.35 11.53
CA THR A 116 -9.25 8.92 11.40
C THR A 116 -8.12 8.42 12.30
N SER A 117 -8.28 7.20 12.82
CA SER A 117 -7.21 6.49 13.52
C SER A 117 -6.34 5.65 12.58
N HIS A 118 -6.76 5.51 11.29
CA HIS A 118 -6.01 4.75 10.31
C HIS A 118 -4.81 5.53 9.79
N SER A 119 -3.68 4.87 9.58
CA SER A 119 -2.48 5.50 9.04
C SER A 119 -1.69 4.53 8.15
N ILE A 120 -0.93 5.13 7.23
CA ILE A 120 0.03 4.42 6.38
C ILE A 120 1.29 4.12 7.20
N GLU A 121 1.74 2.87 7.15
CA GLU A 121 3.05 2.45 7.66
C GLU A 121 4.12 2.62 6.61
N ALA A 122 3.86 2.12 5.40
CA ALA A 122 4.80 2.21 4.29
C ALA A 122 4.11 2.16 2.92
N VAL A 123 4.77 2.70 1.92
CA VAL A 123 4.45 2.59 0.49
C VAL A 123 5.66 1.97 -0.21
N LEU A 124 5.50 0.75 -0.73
CA LEU A 124 6.56 0.06 -1.45
C LEU A 124 6.34 0.20 -2.96
N ILE A 125 7.40 0.59 -3.67
CA ILE A 125 7.45 0.60 -5.13
C ILE A 125 8.19 -0.66 -5.54
N GLU A 126 7.44 -1.64 -6.06
CA GLU A 126 7.91 -3.00 -6.29
C GLU A 126 8.06 -3.28 -7.79
N GLY A 127 9.29 -3.63 -8.23
CA GLY A 127 9.56 -4.00 -9.62
C GLY A 127 9.43 -5.51 -9.84
N HIS A 128 8.81 -5.89 -10.96
CA HIS A 128 8.61 -7.29 -11.36
C HIS A 128 8.98 -7.50 -12.82
N THR A 129 9.43 -8.71 -13.13
CA THR A 129 9.67 -9.17 -14.50
C THR A 129 8.86 -10.43 -14.78
N ASP A 130 8.83 -10.85 -16.05
CA ASP A 130 8.42 -12.19 -16.43
C ASP A 130 9.55 -13.21 -16.22
N SER A 131 9.34 -14.44 -16.70
CA SER A 131 10.32 -15.53 -16.58
C SER A 131 11.40 -15.50 -17.66
N ASP A 132 11.35 -14.62 -18.65
CA ASP A 132 12.34 -14.58 -19.72
C ASP A 132 13.67 -14.02 -19.21
N GLY A 133 14.77 -14.61 -19.68
CA GLY A 133 16.12 -14.24 -19.28
C GLY A 133 16.61 -14.86 -17.98
N GLY A 134 17.83 -14.50 -17.60
CA GLY A 134 18.51 -15.04 -16.42
C GLY A 134 18.07 -14.34 -15.12
N ASP A 135 18.18 -15.06 -14.00
CA ASP A 135 17.73 -14.57 -12.68
C ASP A 135 18.40 -13.26 -12.26
N VAL A 136 19.74 -13.17 -12.41
CA VAL A 136 20.50 -11.97 -12.05
C VAL A 136 20.07 -10.76 -12.88
N ALA A 137 19.82 -10.97 -14.19
CA ALA A 137 19.37 -9.90 -15.08
C ALA A 137 17.95 -9.40 -14.67
N ASN A 138 17.04 -10.33 -14.36
CA ASN A 138 15.69 -10.02 -13.91
C ASN A 138 15.68 -9.28 -12.54
N TRP A 139 16.52 -9.72 -11.60
CA TRP A 139 16.71 -9.00 -10.33
C TRP A 139 17.19 -7.58 -10.57
N ASN A 140 18.27 -7.40 -11.33
CA ASN A 140 18.82 -6.09 -11.63
C ASN A 140 17.81 -5.18 -12.34
N LEU A 141 17.08 -5.72 -13.33
CA LEU A 141 16.08 -4.96 -14.07
C LEU A 141 14.93 -4.50 -13.16
N SER A 142 14.41 -5.41 -12.33
CA SER A 142 13.30 -5.09 -11.42
C SER A 142 13.67 -4.02 -10.39
N VAL A 143 14.87 -4.11 -9.79
CA VAL A 143 15.39 -3.10 -8.85
C VAL A 143 15.59 -1.75 -9.53
N LYS A 144 16.19 -1.72 -10.73
CA LYS A 144 16.39 -0.46 -11.48
C LYS A 144 15.07 0.20 -11.83
N ARG A 145 14.07 -0.58 -12.24
CA ARG A 145 12.72 -0.06 -12.57
C ARG A 145 12.03 0.55 -11.37
N SER A 146 12.04 -0.14 -10.23
CA SER A 146 11.44 0.41 -9.02
C SER A 146 12.18 1.66 -8.54
N PHE A 147 13.50 1.70 -8.66
CA PHE A 147 14.29 2.86 -8.29
C PHE A 147 14.03 4.07 -9.20
N ASN A 148 14.00 3.88 -10.51
CA ASN A 148 13.74 4.96 -11.47
C ASN A 148 12.30 5.49 -11.32
N ALA A 149 11.31 4.61 -11.11
CA ALA A 149 9.96 5.03 -10.79
C ALA A 149 9.90 5.83 -9.50
N TYR A 150 10.54 5.36 -8.42
CA TYR A 150 10.65 6.08 -7.15
C TYR A 150 11.26 7.47 -7.32
N GLN A 151 12.41 7.57 -7.98
CA GLN A 151 13.08 8.86 -8.18
C GLN A 151 12.17 9.85 -8.90
N PHE A 152 11.47 9.40 -9.94
CA PHE A 152 10.58 10.26 -10.70
C PHE A 152 9.32 10.64 -9.92
N ILE A 153 8.74 9.72 -9.11
CA ILE A 153 7.64 10.03 -8.18
C ILE A 153 8.04 11.16 -7.23
N MET A 154 9.21 11.03 -6.58
CA MET A 154 9.70 12.03 -5.62
C MET A 154 10.01 13.38 -6.29
N ALA A 155 10.55 13.37 -7.52
CA ALA A 155 10.83 14.58 -8.27
C ALA A 155 9.57 15.27 -8.78
N SER A 156 8.50 14.51 -9.09
CA SER A 156 7.24 15.04 -9.62
C SER A 156 6.35 15.72 -8.60
N ASN A 157 6.54 15.43 -7.32
CA ASN A 157 5.83 16.12 -6.22
C ASN A 157 6.78 16.30 -5.03
N PRO A 158 7.23 17.55 -4.75
CA PRO A 158 8.22 17.84 -3.72
C PRO A 158 7.71 17.61 -2.28
N ASP A 159 6.41 17.46 -2.07
CA ASP A 159 5.82 17.25 -0.74
C ASP A 159 5.82 15.76 -0.35
N LEU A 160 5.90 14.83 -1.33
CA LEU A 160 5.92 13.39 -1.06
C LEU A 160 7.06 12.93 -0.15
N PRO A 161 8.32 13.39 -0.34
CA PRO A 161 9.41 13.00 0.55
C PRO A 161 9.20 13.39 2.02
N GLY A 162 8.36 14.39 2.28
CA GLY A 162 8.00 14.86 3.62
C GLY A 162 6.94 14.01 4.33
N LEU A 163 6.29 13.07 3.65
CA LEU A 163 5.31 12.19 4.27
C LEU A 163 5.99 11.13 5.14
N THR A 164 5.58 11.03 6.40
CA THR A 164 6.13 10.10 7.36
C THR A 164 5.03 9.25 8.00
N ASN A 165 5.41 8.08 8.55
CA ASN A 165 4.52 7.27 9.37
C ASN A 165 4.41 7.85 10.80
N ARG A 166 3.65 7.19 11.68
CA ARG A 166 3.48 7.60 13.08
C ARG A 166 4.80 7.69 13.86
N ASN A 167 5.81 6.95 13.44
CA ASN A 167 7.14 6.95 14.04
C ASN A 167 8.07 8.00 13.43
N ARG A 168 7.56 8.93 12.61
CA ARG A 168 8.32 9.95 11.90
C ARG A 168 9.39 9.36 10.96
N GLN A 169 9.14 8.19 10.40
CA GLN A 169 9.99 7.55 9.39
C GLN A 169 9.40 7.78 8.01
N ALA A 170 10.26 7.97 7.01
CA ALA A 170 9.84 8.07 5.61
C ALA A 170 9.03 6.84 5.19
N ILE A 171 7.88 7.05 4.55
CA ILE A 171 6.98 5.95 4.18
C ILE A 171 7.37 5.26 2.88
N PHE A 172 8.10 5.92 1.97
CA PHE A 172 8.41 5.37 0.66
C PHE A 172 9.66 4.51 0.69
N SER A 173 9.57 3.34 0.07
CA SER A 173 10.70 2.41 -0.11
C SER A 173 10.57 1.68 -1.45
N ILE A 174 11.65 1.00 -1.86
CA ILE A 174 11.71 0.26 -3.12
C ILE A 174 12.01 -1.22 -2.86
N ALA A 175 11.51 -2.08 -3.75
CA ALA A 175 11.87 -3.49 -3.82
C ALA A 175 11.91 -3.98 -5.27
N GLY A 176 12.80 -4.93 -5.55
CA GLY A 176 12.80 -5.66 -6.81
C GLY A 176 12.63 -7.15 -6.54
N TYR A 177 11.78 -7.82 -7.27
CA TYR A 177 11.48 -9.24 -7.07
C TYR A 177 11.88 -10.10 -8.27
N GLY A 178 12.42 -9.49 -9.34
CA GLY A 178 12.67 -10.23 -10.56
C GLY A 178 11.41 -10.99 -10.99
N LYS A 179 11.57 -12.26 -11.36
CA LYS A 179 10.48 -13.18 -11.74
C LYS A 179 9.84 -13.95 -10.58
N GLN A 180 10.25 -13.71 -9.32
CA GLN A 180 9.91 -14.56 -8.17
C GLN A 180 8.48 -14.40 -7.66
N ARG A 181 7.81 -13.28 -8.01
CA ARG A 181 6.42 -13.01 -7.61
C ARG A 181 5.54 -12.76 -8.83
N PRO A 182 5.27 -13.78 -9.67
CA PRO A 182 4.41 -13.63 -10.81
C PRO A 182 2.95 -13.41 -10.37
N ALA A 183 2.24 -12.50 -11.04
CA ALA A 183 0.80 -12.31 -10.84
C ALA A 183 -0.02 -13.32 -11.65
N HIS A 184 0.55 -13.82 -12.75
CA HIS A 184 -0.05 -14.81 -13.65
C HIS A 184 0.99 -15.89 -14.00
N PRO A 185 0.56 -17.10 -14.44
CA PRO A 185 1.49 -18.10 -14.99
C PRO A 185 2.30 -17.51 -16.14
N ASN A 186 3.58 -17.89 -16.24
CA ASN A 186 4.48 -17.44 -17.32
C ASN A 186 4.40 -18.36 -18.55
N ASP A 187 3.22 -18.76 -18.94
CA ASP A 187 2.93 -19.77 -19.97
C ASP A 187 2.68 -19.16 -21.35
N ILE A 188 2.06 -17.99 -21.42
CA ILE A 188 1.76 -17.26 -22.65
C ILE A 188 2.23 -15.80 -22.55
N ASP A 189 2.45 -15.17 -23.69
CA ASP A 189 2.97 -13.79 -23.76
C ASP A 189 2.07 -12.75 -23.05
N GLU A 190 0.75 -12.95 -23.10
CA GLU A 190 -0.20 -12.07 -22.43
C GLU A 190 -0.01 -12.11 -20.90
N ASN A 191 0.19 -13.29 -20.32
CA ASN A 191 0.45 -13.45 -18.90
C ASN A 191 1.83 -12.92 -18.51
N LYS A 192 2.85 -13.15 -19.32
CA LYS A 192 4.17 -12.56 -19.15
C LYS A 192 4.11 -11.02 -19.15
N GLN A 193 3.31 -10.43 -20.04
CA GLN A 193 3.10 -8.99 -20.08
C GLN A 193 2.51 -8.46 -18.76
N LYS A 194 1.54 -9.16 -18.17
CA LYS A 194 0.97 -8.82 -16.87
C LYS A 194 1.98 -8.98 -15.71
N ASN A 195 2.97 -9.85 -15.86
CA ASN A 195 4.05 -10.02 -14.89
C ASN A 195 5.09 -8.90 -14.96
N ARG A 196 5.31 -8.31 -16.13
CA ARG A 196 6.19 -7.14 -16.32
C ARG A 196 5.45 -5.88 -15.86
N ARG A 197 5.65 -5.49 -14.60
CA ARG A 197 4.92 -4.42 -13.95
C ARG A 197 5.72 -3.73 -12.85
N VAL A 198 5.26 -2.56 -12.46
CA VAL A 198 5.62 -1.91 -11.20
C VAL A 198 4.37 -1.83 -10.33
N ASP A 199 4.48 -2.32 -9.11
CA ASP A 199 3.41 -2.29 -8.12
C ASP A 199 3.67 -1.18 -7.10
N ILE A 200 2.61 -0.46 -6.74
CA ILE A 200 2.58 0.45 -5.59
C ILE A 200 1.79 -0.24 -4.50
N ARG A 201 2.47 -0.69 -3.46
CA ARG A 201 1.85 -1.41 -2.34
C ARG A 201 1.69 -0.50 -1.14
N LEU A 202 0.45 -0.38 -0.67
CA LEU A 202 0.09 0.35 0.54
C LEU A 202 0.08 -0.60 1.74
N ILE A 203 0.88 -0.30 2.74
CA ILE A 203 0.90 -0.99 4.03
C ILE A 203 0.30 -0.05 5.05
N MET A 204 -0.81 -0.47 5.67
CA MET A 204 -1.45 0.26 6.76
C MET A 204 -0.86 -0.18 8.09
N VAL A 205 -0.86 0.72 9.07
CA VAL A 205 -0.58 0.34 10.46
C VAL A 205 -1.67 -0.61 10.93
N PRO A 206 -1.33 -1.78 11.47
CA PRO A 206 -2.31 -2.66 12.08
C PRO A 206 -3.03 -1.95 13.24
N PRO A 207 -4.33 -2.16 13.44
CA PRO A 207 -5.03 -1.59 14.58
C PRO A 207 -4.47 -2.16 15.88
N ASP A 208 -4.20 -1.28 16.84
CA ASP A 208 -3.84 -1.69 18.20
C ASP A 208 -5.10 -2.07 18.99
N ALA A 209 -5.01 -3.12 19.80
CA ALA A 209 -6.09 -3.50 20.73
C ALA A 209 -6.46 -2.38 21.72
N ASN A 210 -5.57 -1.40 21.92
CA ASN A 210 -5.80 -0.21 22.76
C ASN A 210 -6.50 0.94 22.00
N ASP A 211 -6.33 1.06 20.68
CA ASP A 211 -7.01 2.07 19.86
C ASP A 211 -8.53 1.87 19.81
N VAL A 212 -8.97 0.64 20.03
CA VAL A 212 -10.39 0.25 20.04
C VAL A 212 -11.15 0.77 21.27
N ARG A 213 -10.46 1.25 22.31
CA ARG A 213 -11.08 1.75 23.56
C ARG A 213 -11.53 3.21 23.49
N THR A 214 -11.19 3.94 22.43
CA THR A 214 -11.38 5.40 22.34
C THR A 214 -12.47 5.85 21.37
N THR A 215 -13.22 4.93 20.78
CA THR A 215 -14.43 5.29 19.99
C THR A 215 -15.63 5.33 20.94
N PRO A 216 -16.27 6.51 21.11
CA PRO A 216 -17.43 6.66 22.00
C PRO A 216 -18.65 5.89 21.50
#